data_eaaca4fed826601c44b33b81c7fc0fc8
#
_entry.id   eaaca4fed826601c44b33b81c7fc0fc8
#
_cell.length_a   1.000
_cell.length_b   1.000
_cell.length_c   1.000
_cell.angle_alpha   90.00
_cell.angle_beta   90.00
_cell.angle_gamma   90.00
#
_symmetry.space_group_name_H-M   'P 1'
#
loop_
_entity.id
_entity.type
_entity.pdbx_description
1 polymer ?
#
loop_
_entity_poly.entity_id
_entity_poly.type
_entity_poly.pdbx_seq_one_letter_code
_entity_poly.pdbx_strand_id
1 'polypeptide(L)'
;MMKPEHDWDVLDPACGSGGFLLHALDYMRSQASEYYDKDTVDYFNYWHDFASKHLYGIEINDEIARVAKMNMIVHDDGHTNVISFDALDSIDKMHDHNRGFEAGKFDLILTNPPFGSTITKAEKPYLANYELGKTKDAKGKYKDRPRQSSEILFIERIWEFLKPGTGKAAIVLPDGVLTNSSAQYVRDFILEKFQLLAVVSLPQCAFAHFGAGVKTSIIFVRKRKADEKPDENEAIFMAAPALIGYDATGRKTDSQLDEIIQKYEEFQKDATPFFA
;
A
#
# COMPACT_ATOMS: atom_id res chain seq x y z
N MET A 1 11.94 3.40 4.06
CA MET A 1 11.03 3.18 5.21
C MET A 1 10.53 1.74 5.25
N MET A 2 9.89 1.23 4.21
CA MET A 2 9.50 -0.18 4.13
C MET A 2 10.57 -0.95 3.34
N LYS A 3 11.20 -1.92 4.00
CA LYS A 3 12.32 -2.69 3.44
C LYS A 3 11.87 -4.16 3.46
N PRO A 4 11.43 -4.74 2.31
CA PRO A 4 11.03 -6.15 2.28
C PRO A 4 12.24 -7.05 2.56
N GLU A 5 11.99 -8.15 3.26
CA GLU A 5 12.93 -9.24 3.40
C GLU A 5 12.74 -10.24 2.25
N HIS A 6 13.74 -11.07 1.99
CA HIS A 6 13.78 -11.96 0.82
C HIS A 6 12.61 -12.97 0.78
N ASP A 7 12.12 -13.39 1.92
CA ASP A 7 11.02 -14.36 2.09
C ASP A 7 9.65 -13.70 2.36
N TRP A 8 9.56 -12.37 2.27
CA TRP A 8 8.31 -11.65 2.47
C TRP A 8 7.43 -11.67 1.22
N ASP A 9 6.16 -12.03 1.39
CA ASP A 9 5.16 -11.85 0.35
C ASP A 9 4.76 -10.37 0.24
N VAL A 10 5.05 -9.76 -0.91
CA VAL A 10 4.81 -8.34 -1.21
C VAL A 10 3.68 -8.22 -2.22
N LEU A 11 2.70 -7.35 -1.96
CA LEU A 11 1.54 -7.13 -2.82
C LEU A 11 1.35 -5.64 -3.14
N ASP A 12 1.01 -5.35 -4.40
CA ASP A 12 0.33 -4.14 -4.79
C ASP A 12 -1.08 -4.49 -5.34
N PRO A 13 -2.16 -4.25 -4.57
CA PRO A 13 -3.52 -4.59 -5.00
C PRO A 13 -4.13 -3.60 -6.01
N ALA A 14 -3.39 -2.57 -6.42
CA ALA A 14 -3.77 -1.61 -7.46
C ALA A 14 -2.52 -1.24 -8.29
N CYS A 15 -1.85 -2.26 -8.84
CA CYS A 15 -0.46 -2.15 -9.28
C CYS A 15 -0.25 -1.27 -10.53
N GLY A 16 -1.32 -0.91 -11.25
CA GLY A 16 -1.18 -0.13 -12.47
C GLY A 16 -0.21 -0.82 -13.44
N SER A 17 0.78 -0.10 -13.91
CA SER A 17 1.86 -0.62 -14.78
C SER A 17 2.98 -1.36 -14.01
N GLY A 18 2.86 -1.59 -12.70
CA GLY A 18 3.81 -2.35 -11.90
C GLY A 18 4.92 -1.51 -11.24
N GLY A 19 4.73 -0.19 -11.10
CA GLY A 19 5.78 0.70 -10.57
C GLY A 19 6.32 0.29 -9.20
N PHE A 20 5.46 0.03 -8.21
CA PHE A 20 5.90 -0.41 -6.88
C PHE A 20 6.51 -1.81 -6.90
N LEU A 21 6.01 -2.70 -7.77
CA LEU A 21 6.57 -4.04 -7.93
C LEU A 21 8.00 -3.97 -8.44
N LEU A 22 8.26 -3.15 -9.47
CA LEU A 22 9.61 -2.94 -10.02
C LEU A 22 10.57 -2.35 -8.97
N HIS A 23 10.11 -1.37 -8.19
CA HIS A 23 10.94 -0.80 -7.12
C HIS A 23 11.25 -1.82 -6.00
N ALA A 24 10.30 -2.70 -5.66
CA ALA A 24 10.55 -3.78 -4.71
C ALA A 24 11.58 -4.78 -5.27
N LEU A 25 11.51 -5.09 -6.57
CA LEU A 25 12.48 -5.93 -7.26
C LEU A 25 13.87 -5.29 -7.29
N ASP A 26 13.98 -4.00 -7.63
CA ASP A 26 15.26 -3.27 -7.65
C ASP A 26 15.88 -3.20 -6.26
N TYR A 27 15.06 -3.03 -5.23
CA TYR A 27 15.51 -3.10 -3.84
C TYR A 27 16.10 -4.48 -3.53
N MET A 28 15.42 -5.56 -3.92
CA MET A 28 15.90 -6.93 -3.70
C MET A 28 17.19 -7.23 -4.46
N ARG A 29 17.34 -6.70 -5.68
CA ARG A 29 18.61 -6.77 -6.44
C ARG A 29 19.75 -6.02 -5.74
N SER A 30 19.44 -4.87 -5.15
CA SER A 30 20.43 -4.14 -4.33
C SER A 30 20.86 -4.96 -3.12
N GLN A 31 19.91 -5.61 -2.43
CA GLN A 31 20.22 -6.50 -1.32
C GLN A 31 21.05 -7.72 -1.76
N ALA A 32 20.70 -8.34 -2.87
CA ALA A 32 21.49 -9.44 -3.44
C ALA A 32 22.96 -9.05 -3.67
N SER A 33 23.22 -7.79 -4.09
CA SER A 33 24.57 -7.27 -4.33
C SER A 33 25.40 -7.10 -3.05
N GLU A 34 24.79 -7.11 -1.86
CA GLU A 34 25.49 -7.06 -0.57
C GLU A 34 26.05 -8.44 -0.19
N TYR A 35 25.47 -9.53 -0.74
CA TYR A 35 25.83 -10.91 -0.39
C TYR A 35 26.56 -11.65 -1.51
N TYR A 36 26.31 -11.30 -2.78
CA TYR A 36 26.79 -12.03 -3.95
C TYR A 36 27.32 -11.11 -5.03
N ASP A 37 28.34 -11.57 -5.76
CA ASP A 37 28.81 -10.90 -6.97
C ASP A 37 27.75 -10.99 -8.08
N LYS A 38 27.52 -9.89 -8.80
CA LYS A 38 26.43 -9.74 -9.79
C LYS A 38 26.46 -10.76 -10.95
N ASP A 39 27.63 -11.30 -11.26
CA ASP A 39 27.83 -12.26 -12.34
C ASP A 39 27.66 -13.72 -11.88
N THR A 40 27.18 -13.95 -10.66
CA THR A 40 26.99 -15.29 -10.10
C THR A 40 25.56 -15.79 -10.23
N VAL A 41 25.41 -17.11 -10.30
CA VAL A 41 24.10 -17.78 -10.29
C VAL A 41 23.37 -17.52 -8.95
N ASP A 42 24.09 -17.41 -7.84
CA ASP A 42 23.51 -17.16 -6.53
C ASP A 42 22.91 -15.75 -6.44
N TYR A 43 23.57 -14.74 -7.04
CA TYR A 43 22.98 -13.40 -7.18
C TYR A 43 21.66 -13.44 -7.95
N PHE A 44 21.65 -14.12 -9.11
CA PHE A 44 20.45 -14.23 -9.93
C PHE A 44 19.33 -14.95 -9.16
N ASN A 45 19.63 -16.11 -8.59
CA ASN A 45 18.63 -16.91 -7.85
C ASN A 45 18.03 -16.14 -6.70
N TYR A 46 18.82 -15.36 -5.96
CA TYR A 46 18.33 -14.61 -4.79
C TYR A 46 17.17 -13.68 -5.14
N TRP A 47 17.37 -12.74 -6.06
CA TRP A 47 16.30 -11.79 -6.39
C TRP A 47 15.21 -12.40 -7.30
N HIS A 48 15.56 -13.36 -8.14
CA HIS A 48 14.59 -14.04 -9.02
C HIS A 48 13.62 -14.92 -8.23
N ASP A 49 14.07 -15.59 -7.19
CA ASP A 49 13.20 -16.35 -6.28
C ASP A 49 12.18 -15.43 -5.60
N PHE A 50 12.62 -14.26 -5.12
CA PHE A 50 11.71 -13.25 -4.60
C PHE A 50 10.68 -12.81 -5.65
N ALA A 51 11.13 -12.43 -6.83
CA ALA A 51 10.26 -11.98 -7.90
C ALA A 51 9.19 -13.01 -8.29
N SER A 52 9.61 -14.26 -8.49
CA SER A 52 8.73 -15.33 -8.96
C SER A 52 7.78 -15.90 -7.90
N LYS A 53 8.19 -15.88 -6.61
CA LYS A 53 7.45 -16.54 -5.53
C LYS A 53 6.72 -15.57 -4.61
N HIS A 54 7.26 -14.35 -4.43
CA HIS A 54 6.86 -13.43 -3.35
C HIS A 54 6.35 -12.08 -3.82
N LEU A 55 6.39 -11.76 -5.11
CA LEU A 55 5.96 -10.47 -5.63
C LEU A 55 4.63 -10.60 -6.37
N TYR A 56 3.59 -9.90 -5.88
CA TYR A 56 2.20 -10.04 -6.32
C TYR A 56 1.62 -8.69 -6.74
N GLY A 57 0.79 -8.71 -7.79
CA GLY A 57 0.08 -7.52 -8.25
C GLY A 57 -1.35 -7.80 -8.71
N ILE A 58 -2.27 -6.88 -8.45
CA ILE A 58 -3.63 -6.90 -8.97
C ILE A 58 -3.89 -5.60 -9.73
N GLU A 59 -4.43 -5.70 -10.93
CA GLU A 59 -4.89 -4.55 -11.71
C GLU A 59 -6.24 -4.90 -12.36
N ILE A 60 -7.22 -4.00 -12.23
CA ILE A 60 -8.58 -4.24 -12.73
C ILE A 60 -8.68 -4.12 -14.25
N ASN A 61 -7.85 -3.29 -14.86
CA ASN A 61 -7.84 -3.07 -16.30
C ASN A 61 -6.93 -4.10 -16.99
N ASP A 62 -7.50 -4.94 -17.84
CA ASP A 62 -6.80 -5.99 -18.56
C ASP A 62 -5.61 -5.49 -19.38
N GLU A 63 -5.75 -4.33 -20.04
CA GLU A 63 -4.67 -3.78 -20.87
C GLU A 63 -3.51 -3.29 -20.00
N ILE A 64 -3.82 -2.60 -18.89
CA ILE A 64 -2.80 -2.13 -17.94
C ILE A 64 -2.15 -3.32 -17.23
N ALA A 65 -2.91 -4.34 -16.84
CA ALA A 65 -2.36 -5.57 -16.27
C ALA A 65 -1.37 -6.26 -17.21
N ARG A 66 -1.66 -6.26 -18.54
CA ARG A 66 -0.70 -6.74 -19.55
C ARG A 66 0.55 -5.89 -19.62
N VAL A 67 0.42 -4.55 -19.51
CA VAL A 67 1.59 -3.64 -19.45
C VAL A 67 2.41 -3.94 -18.20
N ALA A 68 1.78 -4.12 -17.02
CA ALA A 68 2.48 -4.53 -15.82
C ALA A 68 3.27 -5.84 -16.02
N LYS A 69 2.63 -6.87 -16.56
CA LYS A 69 3.30 -8.14 -16.88
C LYS A 69 4.47 -7.96 -17.84
N MET A 70 4.30 -7.15 -18.88
CA MET A 70 5.39 -6.88 -19.84
C MET A 70 6.55 -6.15 -19.17
N ASN A 71 6.27 -5.18 -18.31
CA ASN A 71 7.30 -4.47 -17.54
C ASN A 71 8.08 -5.45 -16.64
N MET A 72 7.36 -6.33 -15.96
CA MET A 72 7.99 -7.36 -15.12
C MET A 72 8.85 -8.32 -15.95
N ILE A 73 8.35 -8.79 -17.11
CA ILE A 73 9.14 -9.64 -18.06
C ILE A 73 10.42 -8.96 -18.53
N VAL A 74 10.33 -7.67 -18.90
CA VAL A 74 11.51 -6.90 -19.37
C VAL A 74 12.56 -6.77 -18.26
N HIS A 75 12.13 -6.90 -17.01
CA HIS A 75 12.98 -6.90 -15.82
C HIS A 75 13.27 -8.31 -15.28
N ASP A 76 13.08 -9.36 -16.08
CA ASP A 76 13.42 -10.76 -15.79
C ASP A 76 12.77 -11.37 -14.55
N ASP A 77 11.57 -10.89 -14.13
CA ASP A 77 10.91 -11.35 -12.91
C ASP A 77 10.03 -12.61 -13.06
N GLY A 78 9.74 -13.01 -14.30
CA GLY A 78 8.86 -14.15 -14.59
C GLY A 78 7.36 -13.86 -14.50
N HIS A 79 6.89 -12.70 -14.03
CA HIS A 79 5.51 -12.13 -14.12
C HIS A 79 4.34 -13.02 -13.66
N THR A 80 4.59 -14.07 -12.92
CA THR A 80 3.59 -15.14 -12.65
C THR A 80 2.44 -14.68 -11.76
N ASN A 81 2.70 -13.74 -10.86
CA ASN A 81 1.76 -13.36 -9.79
C ASN A 81 1.07 -12.01 -10.03
N VAL A 82 1.09 -11.48 -11.24
CA VAL A 82 0.25 -10.33 -11.61
C VAL A 82 -1.04 -10.85 -12.24
N ILE A 83 -2.19 -10.49 -11.67
CA ILE A 83 -3.50 -10.89 -12.18
C ILE A 83 -4.33 -9.68 -12.63
N SER A 84 -5.16 -9.88 -13.66
CA SER A 84 -6.21 -8.92 -14.01
C SER A 84 -7.47 -9.30 -13.24
N PHE A 85 -7.82 -8.50 -12.23
CA PHE A 85 -8.95 -8.76 -11.36
C PHE A 85 -9.38 -7.51 -10.59
N ASP A 86 -10.64 -7.47 -10.13
CA ASP A 86 -11.12 -6.45 -9.22
C ASP A 86 -10.66 -6.77 -7.78
N ALA A 87 -9.64 -6.07 -7.28
CA ALA A 87 -9.07 -6.31 -5.95
C ALA A 87 -10.09 -6.13 -4.81
N LEU A 88 -11.22 -5.45 -5.07
CA LEU A 88 -12.30 -5.28 -4.09
C LEU A 88 -13.33 -6.42 -4.11
N ASP A 89 -13.32 -7.33 -5.10
CA ASP A 89 -14.18 -8.52 -5.09
C ASP A 89 -13.66 -9.58 -4.10
N SER A 90 -14.30 -10.71 -3.98
CA SER A 90 -13.97 -11.79 -3.04
C SER A 90 -12.53 -12.29 -3.20
N ILE A 91 -11.82 -12.42 -2.07
CA ILE A 91 -10.48 -13.03 -2.05
C ILE A 91 -10.55 -14.50 -2.53
N ASP A 92 -11.62 -15.24 -2.24
CA ASP A 92 -11.77 -16.62 -2.70
C ASP A 92 -11.79 -16.69 -4.24
N LYS A 93 -12.45 -15.74 -4.90
CA LYS A 93 -12.41 -15.68 -6.37
C LYS A 93 -11.02 -15.33 -6.91
N MET A 94 -10.26 -14.47 -6.23
CA MET A 94 -8.87 -14.20 -6.60
C MET A 94 -8.00 -15.44 -6.43
N HIS A 95 -8.20 -16.19 -5.34
CA HIS A 95 -7.54 -17.46 -5.06
C HIS A 95 -7.78 -18.50 -6.15
N ASP A 96 -8.99 -18.53 -6.72
CA ASP A 96 -9.31 -19.40 -7.86
C ASP A 96 -8.50 -19.04 -9.13
N HIS A 97 -8.17 -17.75 -9.31
CA HIS A 97 -7.31 -17.28 -10.41
C HIS A 97 -5.82 -17.59 -10.16
N ASN A 98 -5.36 -17.35 -8.95
CA ASN A 98 -4.00 -17.64 -8.51
C ASN A 98 -4.01 -17.93 -7.01
N ARG A 99 -3.63 -19.15 -6.64
CA ARG A 99 -3.63 -19.65 -5.25
C ARG A 99 -2.73 -18.85 -4.30
N GLY A 100 -1.89 -17.98 -4.83
CA GLY A 100 -1.06 -17.08 -4.05
C GLY A 100 -1.83 -15.92 -3.40
N PHE A 101 -3.09 -15.66 -3.76
CA PHE A 101 -3.88 -14.60 -3.16
C PHE A 101 -4.77 -15.16 -2.04
N GLU A 102 -4.38 -14.91 -0.79
CA GLU A 102 -5.05 -15.38 0.42
C GLU A 102 -5.19 -14.25 1.45
N ALA A 103 -6.23 -14.32 2.28
CA ALA A 103 -6.39 -13.42 3.41
C ALA A 103 -5.30 -13.67 4.47
N GLY A 104 -4.76 -12.60 5.03
CA GLY A 104 -3.76 -12.69 6.10
C GLY A 104 -2.40 -13.21 5.66
N LYS A 105 -2.10 -13.20 4.37
CA LYS A 105 -0.88 -13.78 3.81
C LYS A 105 0.28 -12.79 3.70
N PHE A 106 0.02 -11.54 3.32
CA PHE A 106 1.07 -10.63 2.87
C PHE A 106 1.81 -9.95 4.02
N ASP A 107 3.13 -9.93 3.91
CA ASP A 107 4.03 -9.26 4.86
C ASP A 107 4.11 -7.76 4.60
N LEU A 108 4.05 -7.37 3.32
CA LEU A 108 4.14 -5.98 2.92
C LEU A 108 3.17 -5.66 1.77
N ILE A 109 2.45 -4.55 1.92
CA ILE A 109 1.65 -3.96 0.85
C ILE A 109 2.15 -2.55 0.55
N LEU A 110 2.45 -2.29 -0.72
CA LEU A 110 2.85 -0.97 -1.23
C LEU A 110 1.86 -0.58 -2.31
N THR A 111 1.07 0.48 -2.10
CA THR A 111 0.01 0.75 -3.06
C THR A 111 -0.42 2.22 -3.13
N ASN A 112 -0.83 2.62 -4.31
CA ASN A 112 -1.53 3.87 -4.59
C ASN A 112 -2.91 3.55 -5.17
N PRO A 113 -3.92 3.30 -4.32
CA PRO A 113 -5.26 2.97 -4.79
C PRO A 113 -5.86 4.08 -5.67
N PRO A 114 -6.78 3.76 -6.59
CA PRO A 114 -7.43 4.77 -7.41
C PRO A 114 -8.26 5.74 -6.55
N PHE A 115 -8.09 7.06 -6.77
CA PHE A 115 -8.80 8.10 -6.03
C PHE A 115 -10.06 8.55 -6.78
N GLY A 116 -11.11 8.89 -6.01
CA GLY A 116 -12.32 9.53 -6.53
C GLY A 116 -13.26 8.61 -7.29
N SER A 117 -12.93 7.35 -7.47
CA SER A 117 -13.86 6.36 -8.01
C SER A 117 -14.91 6.01 -6.97
N THR A 118 -16.16 5.92 -7.40
CA THR A 118 -17.28 5.56 -6.52
C THR A 118 -17.79 4.17 -6.83
N ILE A 119 -17.77 3.31 -5.84
CA ILE A 119 -18.34 1.96 -5.90
C ILE A 119 -19.79 2.04 -5.43
N THR A 120 -20.74 1.63 -6.29
CA THR A 120 -22.16 1.58 -5.94
C THR A 120 -22.60 0.16 -5.64
N LYS A 121 -23.51 -0.02 -4.66
CA LYS A 121 -24.03 -1.33 -4.31
C LYS A 121 -24.81 -1.98 -5.46
N ALA A 122 -25.42 -1.17 -6.31
CA ALA A 122 -26.18 -1.67 -7.47
C ALA A 122 -25.27 -2.33 -8.52
N GLU A 123 -24.08 -1.78 -8.75
CA GLU A 123 -23.09 -2.30 -9.71
C GLU A 123 -22.19 -3.37 -9.10
N LYS A 124 -21.85 -3.19 -7.82
CA LYS A 124 -20.90 -4.03 -7.09
C LYS A 124 -21.49 -4.48 -5.75
N PRO A 125 -22.27 -5.58 -5.74
CA PRO A 125 -22.95 -6.08 -4.53
C PRO A 125 -22.00 -6.39 -3.37
N TYR A 126 -20.72 -6.68 -3.63
CA TYR A 126 -19.70 -6.94 -2.61
C TYR A 126 -19.48 -5.76 -1.66
N LEU A 127 -19.91 -4.53 -2.01
CA LEU A 127 -19.85 -3.37 -1.12
C LEU A 127 -20.47 -3.66 0.26
N ALA A 128 -21.53 -4.47 0.30
CA ALA A 128 -22.20 -4.85 1.55
C ALA A 128 -21.35 -5.73 2.47
N ASN A 129 -20.29 -6.36 1.96
CA ASN A 129 -19.40 -7.22 2.74
C ASN A 129 -18.41 -6.41 3.57
N TYR A 130 -18.08 -5.18 3.13
CA TYR A 130 -17.14 -4.29 3.81
C TYR A 130 -17.76 -3.63 5.05
N GLU A 131 -17.01 -3.54 6.14
CA GLU A 131 -17.36 -2.75 7.32
C GLU A 131 -17.44 -1.26 6.96
N LEU A 132 -16.44 -0.76 6.20
CA LEU A 132 -16.40 0.61 5.68
C LEU A 132 -17.47 0.86 4.58
N GLY A 133 -18.07 -0.18 4.05
CA GLY A 133 -19.28 -0.14 3.20
C GLY A 133 -20.60 0.08 3.96
N LYS A 134 -20.53 0.25 5.29
CA LYS A 134 -21.69 0.41 6.15
C LYS A 134 -21.69 1.76 6.88
N THR A 135 -22.85 2.17 7.34
CA THR A 135 -23.04 3.33 8.22
C THR A 135 -23.95 2.95 9.39
N LYS A 136 -23.80 3.61 10.52
CA LYS A 136 -24.73 3.45 11.66
C LYS A 136 -25.89 4.42 11.48
N ASP A 137 -27.11 3.94 11.68
CA ASP A 137 -28.29 4.78 11.77
C ASP A 137 -28.39 5.50 13.14
N ALA A 138 -29.38 6.36 13.30
CA ALA A 138 -29.59 7.09 14.56
C ALA A 138 -29.84 6.18 15.79
N LYS A 139 -30.13 4.90 15.58
CA LYS A 139 -30.33 3.88 16.63
C LYS A 139 -29.08 3.01 16.81
N GLY A 140 -27.96 3.32 16.14
CA GLY A 140 -26.72 2.58 16.20
C GLY A 140 -26.69 1.27 15.38
N LYS A 141 -27.75 0.97 14.60
CA LYS A 141 -27.83 -0.22 13.75
C LYS A 141 -27.05 0.00 12.46
N TYR A 142 -26.28 -0.99 12.06
CA TYR A 142 -25.55 -0.96 10.78
C TYR A 142 -26.54 -1.06 9.60
N LYS A 143 -26.30 -0.21 8.61
CA LYS A 143 -26.99 -0.17 7.34
C LYS A 143 -25.99 -0.03 6.20
N ASP A 144 -26.20 -0.76 5.12
CA ASP A 144 -25.34 -0.67 3.94
C ASP A 144 -25.40 0.73 3.32
N ARG A 145 -24.23 1.25 2.97
CA ARG A 145 -24.12 2.46 2.17
C ARG A 145 -24.57 2.16 0.74
N PRO A 146 -25.30 3.07 0.08
CA PRO A 146 -25.64 2.89 -1.34
C PRO A 146 -24.40 3.02 -2.23
N ARG A 147 -23.38 3.71 -1.76
CA ARG A 147 -22.09 3.97 -2.44
C ARG A 147 -20.97 4.26 -1.46
N GLN A 148 -19.74 3.99 -1.88
CA GLN A 148 -18.52 4.31 -1.12
C GLN A 148 -17.39 4.62 -2.10
N SER A 149 -16.43 5.44 -1.67
CA SER A 149 -15.20 5.71 -2.43
C SER A 149 -14.28 4.48 -2.43
N SER A 150 -13.66 4.21 -3.57
CA SER A 150 -12.78 3.04 -3.75
C SER A 150 -11.59 3.06 -2.79
N GLU A 151 -10.93 4.21 -2.63
CA GLU A 151 -9.77 4.36 -1.74
C GLU A 151 -10.10 4.00 -0.27
N ILE A 152 -11.34 4.22 0.17
CA ILE A 152 -11.78 3.82 1.51
C ILE A 152 -11.93 2.30 1.62
N LEU A 153 -12.50 1.65 0.61
CA LEU A 153 -12.64 0.19 0.60
C LEU A 153 -11.28 -0.52 0.49
N PHE A 154 -10.31 0.09 -0.22
CA PHE A 154 -8.95 -0.43 -0.28
C PHE A 154 -8.27 -0.48 1.08
N ILE A 155 -8.57 0.44 2.01
CA ILE A 155 -8.02 0.39 3.38
C ILE A 155 -8.44 -0.92 4.08
N GLU A 156 -9.71 -1.30 3.99
CA GLU A 156 -10.20 -2.55 4.58
C GLU A 156 -9.66 -3.77 3.83
N ARG A 157 -9.61 -3.73 2.50
CA ARG A 157 -9.03 -4.81 1.69
C ARG A 157 -7.56 -5.05 2.01
N ILE A 158 -6.78 -4.00 2.21
CA ILE A 158 -5.37 -4.09 2.64
C ILE A 158 -5.28 -4.76 4.01
N TRP A 159 -6.17 -4.40 4.94
CA TRP A 159 -6.24 -5.06 6.24
C TRP A 159 -6.54 -6.57 6.12
N GLU A 160 -7.44 -6.96 5.23
CA GLU A 160 -7.75 -8.39 5.02
C GLU A 160 -6.54 -9.16 4.49
N PHE A 161 -5.79 -8.60 3.54
CA PHE A 161 -4.62 -9.24 2.95
C PHE A 161 -3.41 -9.36 3.88
N LEU A 162 -3.19 -8.40 4.77
CA LEU A 162 -2.00 -8.36 5.64
C LEU A 162 -1.98 -9.48 6.68
N LYS A 163 -0.78 -10.00 6.95
CA LYS A 163 -0.51 -10.91 8.08
C LYS A 163 -0.87 -10.24 9.40
N PRO A 164 -1.66 -10.90 10.29
CA PRO A 164 -1.96 -10.35 11.61
C PRO A 164 -0.69 -10.16 12.46
N GLY A 165 -0.54 -8.98 13.05
CA GLY A 165 0.53 -8.65 14.00
C GLY A 165 1.86 -8.25 13.38
N THR A 166 2.17 -8.67 12.15
CA THR A 166 3.47 -8.40 11.50
C THR A 166 3.33 -7.68 10.16
N GLY A 167 2.26 -7.94 9.41
CA GLY A 167 2.05 -7.38 8.09
C GLY A 167 1.96 -5.85 8.11
N LYS A 168 2.67 -5.20 7.21
CA LYS A 168 2.82 -3.74 7.09
C LYS A 168 2.30 -3.25 5.75
N ALA A 169 1.84 -2.01 5.70
CA ALA A 169 1.51 -1.36 4.43
C ALA A 169 1.99 0.09 4.38
N ALA A 170 2.34 0.55 3.17
CA ALA A 170 2.46 1.95 2.81
C ALA A 170 1.36 2.26 1.79
N ILE A 171 0.45 3.15 2.16
CA ILE A 171 -0.77 3.44 1.40
C ILE A 171 -0.80 4.92 1.07
N VAL A 172 -0.85 5.25 -0.21
CA VAL A 172 -1.09 6.64 -0.65
C VAL A 172 -2.58 6.93 -0.53
N LEU A 173 -2.95 8.00 0.18
CA LEU A 173 -4.34 8.40 0.40
C LEU A 173 -4.52 9.89 0.13
N PRO A 174 -5.69 10.31 -0.40
CA PRO A 174 -6.07 11.72 -0.43
C PRO A 174 -6.13 12.30 0.98
N ASP A 175 -5.62 13.52 1.17
CA ASP A 175 -5.66 14.19 2.49
C ASP A 175 -7.09 14.32 3.04
N GLY A 176 -8.10 14.37 2.18
CA GLY A 176 -9.49 14.40 2.59
C GLY A 176 -9.93 13.19 3.44
N VAL A 177 -9.33 12.01 3.25
CA VAL A 177 -9.58 10.83 4.09
C VAL A 177 -9.05 11.07 5.51
N LEU A 178 -7.91 11.76 5.63
CA LEU A 178 -7.22 12.00 6.89
C LEU A 178 -7.73 13.25 7.65
N THR A 179 -8.35 14.21 6.94
CA THR A 179 -8.67 15.53 7.52
C THR A 179 -10.16 15.84 7.58
N ASN A 180 -10.98 15.35 6.64
CA ASN A 180 -12.41 15.68 6.62
C ASN A 180 -13.17 15.06 7.80
N SER A 181 -14.05 15.82 8.45
CA SER A 181 -14.89 15.33 9.55
C SER A 181 -15.81 14.18 9.12
N SER A 182 -16.29 14.19 7.88
CA SER A 182 -17.12 13.11 7.32
C SER A 182 -16.40 11.77 7.19
N ALA A 183 -15.07 11.75 7.20
CA ALA A 183 -14.23 10.56 7.13
C ALA A 183 -13.74 10.07 8.52
N GLN A 184 -14.29 10.61 9.63
CA GLN A 184 -13.88 10.19 10.97
C GLN A 184 -13.96 8.67 11.17
N TYR A 185 -15.05 8.05 10.73
CA TYR A 185 -15.23 6.59 10.84
C TYR A 185 -14.13 5.77 10.13
N VAL A 186 -13.48 6.32 9.09
CA VAL A 186 -12.35 5.68 8.40
C VAL A 186 -11.10 5.76 9.28
N ARG A 187 -10.85 6.92 9.88
CA ARG A 187 -9.72 7.09 10.82
C ARG A 187 -9.88 6.22 12.06
N ASP A 188 -11.11 6.12 12.58
CA ASP A 188 -11.43 5.23 13.70
C ASP A 188 -11.13 3.76 13.34
N PHE A 189 -11.51 3.33 12.12
CA PHE A 189 -11.17 2.00 11.60
C PHE A 189 -9.66 1.80 11.49
N ILE A 190 -8.93 2.79 10.92
CA ILE A 190 -7.48 2.70 10.79
C ILE A 190 -6.82 2.53 12.16
N LEU A 191 -7.18 3.34 13.15
CA LEU A 191 -6.59 3.29 14.48
C LEU A 191 -6.97 2.03 15.25
N GLU A 192 -8.17 1.48 15.03
CA GLU A 192 -8.61 0.22 15.64
C GLU A 192 -7.89 -0.99 15.05
N LYS A 193 -7.82 -1.08 13.71
CA LYS A 193 -7.33 -2.26 13.00
C LYS A 193 -5.82 -2.27 12.79
N PHE A 194 -5.21 -1.09 12.78
CA PHE A 194 -3.79 -0.92 12.52
C PHE A 194 -3.09 -0.12 13.63
N GLN A 195 -1.82 -0.38 13.80
CA GLN A 195 -0.88 0.57 14.42
C GLN A 195 -0.41 1.53 13.32
N LEU A 196 -0.60 2.83 13.54
CA LEU A 196 -0.07 3.86 12.66
C LEU A 196 1.41 4.10 13.00
N LEU A 197 2.29 3.79 12.06
CA LEU A 197 3.75 3.90 12.25
C LEU A 197 4.28 5.27 11.84
N ALA A 198 3.81 5.77 10.69
CA ALA A 198 4.21 7.07 10.16
C ALA A 198 3.16 7.68 9.25
N VAL A 199 3.21 9.01 9.10
CA VAL A 199 2.48 9.77 8.08
C VAL A 199 3.45 10.70 7.37
N VAL A 200 3.54 10.60 6.05
CA VAL A 200 4.33 11.52 5.22
C VAL A 200 3.38 12.31 4.33
N SER A 201 3.20 13.59 4.63
CA SER A 201 2.34 14.50 3.85
C SER A 201 3.09 15.00 2.63
N LEU A 202 2.76 14.52 1.44
CA LEU A 202 3.41 14.91 0.18
C LEU A 202 3.04 16.35 -0.20
N PRO A 203 3.92 17.11 -0.89
CA PRO A 203 3.59 18.44 -1.37
C PRO A 203 2.47 18.39 -2.43
N GLN A 204 1.75 19.49 -2.62
CA GLN A 204 0.64 19.60 -3.58
C GLN A 204 1.02 19.22 -5.02
N CYS A 205 2.30 19.40 -5.37
CA CYS A 205 2.81 19.07 -6.71
C CYS A 205 3.04 17.58 -6.97
N ALA A 206 2.97 16.72 -5.95
CA ALA A 206 3.38 15.32 -6.04
C ALA A 206 2.73 14.54 -7.20
N PHE A 207 1.47 14.82 -7.51
CA PHE A 207 0.74 14.19 -8.61
C PHE A 207 0.30 15.17 -9.71
N ALA A 208 0.71 16.44 -9.64
CA ALA A 208 0.23 17.48 -10.55
C ALA A 208 0.61 17.19 -12.01
N HIS A 209 1.83 16.77 -12.29
CA HIS A 209 2.28 16.46 -13.66
C HIS A 209 1.65 15.17 -14.22
N PHE A 210 1.04 14.34 -13.38
CA PHE A 210 0.22 13.19 -13.79
C PHE A 210 -1.27 13.56 -13.96
N GLY A 211 -1.62 14.85 -13.86
CA GLY A 211 -2.99 15.34 -14.02
C GLY A 211 -3.86 15.25 -12.76
N ALA A 212 -3.32 14.84 -11.62
CA ALA A 212 -4.05 14.76 -10.36
C ALA A 212 -3.70 15.95 -9.45
N GLY A 213 -4.66 16.87 -9.27
CA GLY A 213 -4.51 18.06 -8.41
C GLY A 213 -4.83 17.79 -6.92
N VAL A 214 -4.98 16.54 -6.52
CA VAL A 214 -5.34 16.15 -5.14
C VAL A 214 -4.10 16.08 -4.29
N LYS A 215 -4.11 16.79 -3.15
CA LYS A 215 -3.07 16.64 -2.13
C LYS A 215 -3.20 15.29 -1.45
N THR A 216 -2.07 14.62 -1.25
CA THR A 216 -2.00 13.25 -0.75
C THR A 216 -0.99 13.11 0.38
N SER A 217 -1.21 12.10 1.19
CA SER A 217 -0.25 11.63 2.20
C SER A 217 -0.03 10.14 2.06
N ILE A 218 1.14 9.68 2.50
CA ILE A 218 1.44 8.26 2.62
C ILE A 218 1.30 7.90 4.09
N ILE A 219 0.42 6.95 4.41
CA ILE A 219 0.37 6.35 5.73
C ILE A 219 1.14 5.04 5.74
N PHE A 220 1.88 4.83 6.82
CA PHE A 220 2.62 3.60 7.08
C PHE A 220 1.98 2.92 8.27
N VAL A 221 1.50 1.70 8.07
CA VAL A 221 0.71 1.00 9.07
C VAL A 221 1.19 -0.44 9.25
N ARG A 222 0.92 -1.01 10.44
CA ARG A 222 1.06 -2.44 10.74
C ARG A 222 -0.30 -2.99 11.17
N LYS A 223 -0.71 -4.13 10.63
CA LYS A 223 -1.95 -4.79 11.06
C LYS A 223 -1.81 -5.26 12.51
N ARG A 224 -2.78 -4.92 13.36
CA ARG A 224 -2.84 -5.41 14.74
C ARG A 224 -3.20 -6.89 14.78
N LYS A 225 -2.83 -7.57 15.85
CA LYS A 225 -3.37 -8.89 16.20
C LYS A 225 -4.84 -8.74 16.61
N ALA A 226 -5.59 -9.83 16.58
CA ALA A 226 -7.02 -9.82 16.92
C ALA A 226 -7.32 -9.33 18.36
N ASP A 227 -6.39 -9.60 19.28
CA ASP A 227 -6.46 -9.23 20.72
C ASP A 227 -5.67 -7.95 21.07
N GLU A 228 -4.96 -7.37 20.10
CA GLU A 228 -4.14 -6.17 20.29
C GLU A 228 -5.01 -4.92 20.27
N LYS A 229 -5.03 -4.20 21.39
CA LYS A 229 -5.75 -2.93 21.50
C LYS A 229 -4.86 -1.75 21.12
N PRO A 230 -5.43 -0.65 20.59
CA PRO A 230 -4.72 0.61 20.46
C PRO A 230 -4.15 1.09 21.79
N ASP A 231 -2.92 1.60 21.77
CA ASP A 231 -2.30 2.27 22.93
C ASP A 231 -2.24 3.78 22.63
N GLU A 232 -2.71 4.60 23.58
CA GLU A 232 -2.69 6.06 23.44
C GLU A 232 -1.27 6.65 23.42
N ASN A 233 -0.27 5.87 23.83
CA ASN A 233 1.14 6.27 23.84
C ASN A 233 1.91 5.78 22.61
N GLU A 234 1.25 5.23 21.59
CA GLU A 234 1.93 4.82 20.35
C GLU A 234 2.56 6.05 19.68
N ALA A 235 3.88 6.04 19.57
CA ALA A 235 4.63 7.07 18.87
C ALA A 235 4.38 6.98 17.36
N ILE A 236 4.06 8.10 16.72
CA ILE A 236 3.81 8.19 15.28
C ILE A 236 4.82 9.16 14.66
N PHE A 237 5.59 8.69 13.69
CA PHE A 237 6.48 9.57 12.94
C PHE A 237 5.70 10.41 11.94
N MET A 238 5.92 11.73 11.94
CA MET A 238 5.25 12.65 11.01
C MET A 238 6.27 13.47 10.24
N ALA A 239 6.12 13.53 8.91
CA ALA A 239 6.97 14.34 8.04
C ALA A 239 6.16 15.03 6.94
N ALA A 240 6.64 16.19 6.49
CA ALA A 240 6.04 16.95 5.40
C ALA A 240 7.14 17.56 4.52
N PRO A 241 7.72 16.78 3.56
CA PRO A 241 8.71 17.29 2.65
C PRO A 241 8.14 18.38 1.75
N ALA A 242 8.89 19.45 1.54
CA ALA A 242 8.58 20.46 0.53
C ALA A 242 9.09 20.03 -0.85
N LEU A 243 10.19 19.26 -0.90
CA LEU A 243 10.88 18.82 -2.11
C LEU A 243 10.93 17.29 -2.16
N ILE A 244 10.47 16.73 -3.29
CA ILE A 244 10.36 15.28 -3.51
C ILE A 244 11.11 14.80 -4.76
N GLY A 245 12.06 15.60 -5.27
CA GLY A 245 12.89 15.26 -6.42
C GLY A 245 12.36 15.78 -7.76
N TYR A 246 11.16 16.38 -7.79
CA TYR A 246 10.58 17.02 -8.98
C TYR A 246 9.54 18.09 -8.60
N ASP A 247 9.30 19.00 -9.54
CA ASP A 247 8.29 20.06 -9.43
C ASP A 247 6.94 19.65 -10.08
N ALA A 248 5.95 20.57 -10.05
CA ALA A 248 4.63 20.35 -10.63
C ALA A 248 4.64 20.08 -12.16
N THR A 249 5.73 20.37 -12.85
CA THR A 249 5.92 20.13 -14.29
C THR A 249 6.73 18.85 -14.57
N GLY A 250 7.17 18.12 -13.53
CA GLY A 250 8.01 16.93 -13.64
C GLY A 250 9.51 17.21 -13.83
N ARG A 251 9.96 18.47 -13.69
CA ARG A 251 11.39 18.81 -13.75
C ARG A 251 12.07 18.41 -12.47
N LYS A 252 13.30 17.87 -12.57
CA LYS A 252 14.12 17.47 -11.42
C LYS A 252 14.37 18.64 -10.47
N THR A 253 14.24 18.38 -9.18
CA THR A 253 14.59 19.29 -8.07
C THR A 253 15.37 18.49 -7.02
N ASP A 254 15.80 19.17 -5.96
CA ASP A 254 16.30 18.49 -4.77
C ASP A 254 15.22 17.61 -4.13
N SER A 255 15.63 16.64 -3.32
CA SER A 255 14.73 15.73 -2.60
C SER A 255 15.08 15.70 -1.11
N GLN A 256 14.05 15.78 -0.27
CA GLN A 256 14.17 15.60 1.18
C GLN A 256 13.81 14.16 1.63
N LEU A 257 13.49 13.28 0.68
CA LEU A 257 13.00 11.93 1.01
C LEU A 257 14.07 11.08 1.71
N ASP A 258 15.35 11.21 1.31
CA ASP A 258 16.44 10.48 1.96
C ASP A 258 16.65 10.93 3.41
N GLU A 259 16.56 12.24 3.68
CA GLU A 259 16.61 12.79 5.04
C GLU A 259 15.45 12.25 5.90
N ILE A 260 14.24 12.18 5.33
CA ILE A 260 13.07 11.63 6.04
C ILE A 260 13.27 10.14 6.36
N ILE A 261 13.85 9.37 5.44
CA ILE A 261 14.16 7.95 5.67
C ILE A 261 15.13 7.81 6.84
N GLN A 262 16.22 8.58 6.85
CA GLN A 262 17.21 8.56 7.94
C GLN A 262 16.58 8.93 9.29
N LYS A 263 15.78 10.00 9.34
CA LYS A 263 15.06 10.41 10.54
C LYS A 263 14.05 9.37 11.03
N TYR A 264 13.39 8.67 10.10
CA TYR A 264 12.48 7.58 10.47
C TYR A 264 13.26 6.39 11.07
N GLU A 265 14.42 6.04 10.53
CA GLU A 265 15.28 4.99 11.10
C GLU A 265 15.82 5.37 12.49
N GLU A 266 16.13 6.64 12.72
CA GLU A 266 16.49 7.15 14.05
C GLU A 266 15.29 7.07 15.01
N PHE A 267 14.11 7.51 14.57
CA PHE A 267 12.86 7.44 15.33
C PHE A 267 12.51 6.00 15.75
N GLN A 268 12.72 5.03 14.87
CA GLN A 268 12.47 3.62 15.17
C GLN A 268 13.40 3.07 16.27
N LYS A 269 14.62 3.62 16.39
CA LYS A 269 15.59 3.23 17.43
C LYS A 269 15.26 3.89 18.78
N ASP A 270 14.96 5.18 18.76
CA ASP A 270 14.57 5.98 19.92
C ASP A 270 13.69 7.15 19.49
N ALA A 271 12.43 7.11 19.86
CA ALA A 271 11.45 8.15 19.54
C ALA A 271 11.57 9.39 20.46
N THR A 272 12.25 9.28 21.60
CA THR A 272 12.31 10.33 22.64
C THR A 272 12.78 11.69 22.11
N PRO A 273 13.83 11.80 21.27
CA PRO A 273 14.30 13.08 20.74
C PRO A 273 13.29 13.82 19.86
N PHE A 274 12.28 13.12 19.33
CA PHE A 274 11.27 13.69 18.43
C PHE A 274 10.07 14.30 19.15
N PHE A 275 10.00 14.17 20.50
CA PHE A 275 8.94 14.75 21.35
C PHE A 275 9.42 15.94 22.17
N ALA A 276 10.65 16.41 21.96
CA ALA A 276 11.26 17.53 22.71
C ALA A 276 10.87 18.90 22.13
#